data_d9ca8bb8bfb9fa1b70b2391827c9f354
#
_entry.id   d9ca8bb8bfb9fa1b70b2391827c9f354
#
_cell.length_a   1.000
_cell.length_b   1.000
_cell.length_c   1.000
_cell.angle_alpha   90.00
_cell.angle_beta   90.00
_cell.angle_gamma   90.00
#
_symmetry.space_group_name_H-M   'P 1'
#
loop_
_entity.id
_entity.type
_entity.pdbx_description
1 polymer ?
#
loop_
_entity_poly.entity_id
_entity_poly.type
_entity_poly.pdbx_seq_one_letter_code
_entity_poly.pdbx_strand_id
1 'polypeptide(L)'
;MRGILKKLSVFTSRKARGLAFVLASFVVIAPLPAAALVEIDITQGNIEPLPIALPSFSAEGGDGKLAADMTNVIAADLKRSGLFRPLDPASFIQKNMSVNSTPRFGDWRQISAQALVTGTVIKQPDGRLRAEFRLWDVFASEQMLGQQFYTTPENWRRLAHIIADAIYERLTGEKGYFDTRIVYVDETGPKDKRVKRLAIMDQDGANVRYLTRGDDLVLTPRFSPTSQEVTYMSYGGADPSVYLLNIETGQREIVGNFPGMTFAPRFSPDGQSVVMSLQQGGNANIFKMDLRSRQTTRLTNDAAIDTSPSFSPDGGQIVFESDRGGTQQLYVMSAGGGGAQRISFGPGRYSTPVWSPRGDLIAFTKQHQGRFMIGVMRPDGKGERILTEGYHNEGPAWSPNGRVLVFFRDTPGANGGPQVWTVDLTGYNEQRVETPAFASDPSWSPLID
;
A
#
# COMPACT_ATOMS: atom_id res chain seq x y z
N MET A 1 -2.65 4.96 -79.31
CA MET A 1 -1.80 5.80 -80.20
C MET A 1 -0.37 5.56 -79.72
N ARG A 2 0.34 4.79 -80.45
CA ARG A 2 1.51 5.12 -81.35
C ARG A 2 2.63 5.76 -80.49
N GLY A 3 3.79 5.19 -80.27
CA GLY A 3 4.72 4.48 -81.16
C GLY A 3 6.06 5.12 -80.86
N ILE A 4 7.15 4.60 -80.95
CA ILE A 4 8.01 3.89 -81.86
C ILE A 4 9.40 3.80 -81.22
N LEU A 5 9.91 2.61 -81.08
CA LEU A 5 11.24 2.11 -81.35
C LEU A 5 12.29 3.08 -82.01
N LYS A 6 13.54 2.99 -81.53
CA LYS A 6 14.68 2.72 -82.40
C LYS A 6 15.92 2.17 -81.73
N LYS A 7 16.43 1.14 -82.39
CA LYS A 7 17.67 0.38 -82.13
C LYS A 7 18.91 1.17 -82.63
N LEU A 8 20.03 0.65 -82.21
CA LEU A 8 21.34 0.37 -82.89
C LEU A 8 22.49 0.91 -82.04
N SER A 9 23.61 0.31 -81.89
CA SER A 9 24.35 -0.91 -82.19
C SER A 9 25.80 -0.69 -81.76
N VAL A 10 26.33 -1.69 -81.07
CA VAL A 10 27.68 -2.24 -81.16
C VAL A 10 28.86 -1.31 -81.45
N PHE A 11 29.83 -1.25 -80.57
CA PHE A 11 31.25 -1.45 -80.90
C PHE A 11 32.07 -2.02 -79.75
N THR A 12 32.79 -3.07 -80.02
CA THR A 12 33.70 -3.84 -79.20
C THR A 12 35.04 -3.13 -79.01
N SER A 13 35.59 -3.16 -77.78
CA SER A 13 37.05 -3.24 -77.66
C SER A 13 37.45 -3.88 -76.28
N ARG A 14 38.16 -4.98 -76.43
CA ARG A 14 38.87 -5.69 -75.32
C ARG A 14 39.99 -4.82 -74.79
N LYS A 15 40.08 -4.64 -73.49
CA LYS A 15 41.37 -4.55 -72.77
C LYS A 15 41.19 -5.15 -71.36
N ALA A 16 41.91 -6.21 -71.12
CA ALA A 16 42.10 -6.87 -69.82
C ALA A 16 42.87 -5.94 -68.86
N ARG A 17 42.35 -5.75 -67.65
CA ARG A 17 43.16 -5.31 -66.52
C ARG A 17 42.63 -5.91 -65.25
N GLY A 18 43.56 -6.41 -64.47
CA GLY A 18 43.43 -7.27 -63.31
C GLY A 18 42.44 -6.81 -62.21
N LEU A 19 41.68 -7.78 -61.75
CA LEU A 19 40.77 -7.64 -60.63
C LEU A 19 41.56 -7.89 -59.30
N ALA A 20 41.90 -6.83 -58.59
CA ALA A 20 42.36 -6.92 -57.21
C ALA A 20 41.14 -7.13 -56.30
N PHE A 21 40.97 -8.33 -55.75
CA PHE A 21 40.00 -8.63 -54.71
C PHE A 21 40.47 -8.00 -53.40
N VAL A 22 39.85 -6.89 -52.96
CA VAL A 22 39.93 -6.38 -51.60
C VAL A 22 38.92 -7.14 -50.77
N LEU A 23 39.39 -8.10 -49.95
CA LEU A 23 38.58 -8.74 -48.93
C LEU A 23 38.35 -7.70 -47.82
N ALA A 24 37.20 -7.02 -47.82
CA ALA A 24 36.72 -6.24 -46.70
C ALA A 24 36.20 -7.23 -45.66
N SER A 25 36.98 -7.49 -44.62
CA SER A 25 36.53 -8.23 -43.43
C SER A 25 35.49 -7.38 -42.67
N PHE A 26 34.21 -7.65 -42.89
CA PHE A 26 33.15 -7.14 -41.99
C PHE A 26 33.26 -7.82 -40.65
N VAL A 27 33.85 -7.13 -39.67
CA VAL A 27 33.72 -7.52 -38.26
C VAL A 27 32.28 -7.22 -37.87
N VAL A 28 31.42 -8.24 -37.83
CA VAL A 28 30.10 -8.15 -37.22
C VAL A 28 30.32 -8.06 -35.73
N ILE A 29 30.32 -6.84 -35.21
CA ILE A 29 30.20 -6.62 -33.76
C ILE A 29 28.76 -7.00 -33.42
N ALA A 30 28.55 -8.24 -32.97
CA ALA A 30 27.31 -8.62 -32.32
C ALA A 30 27.13 -7.75 -31.07
N PRO A 31 25.99 -7.04 -30.90
CA PRO A 31 25.74 -6.34 -29.66
C PRO A 31 25.78 -7.37 -28.54
N LEU A 32 26.66 -7.18 -27.58
CA LEU A 32 26.62 -7.92 -26.32
C LEU A 32 25.24 -7.66 -25.71
N PRO A 33 24.50 -8.68 -25.27
CA PRO A 33 23.25 -8.48 -24.59
C PRO A 33 23.55 -7.59 -23.38
N ALA A 34 22.99 -6.38 -23.36
CA ALA A 34 22.97 -5.57 -22.15
C ALA A 34 22.29 -6.43 -21.09
N ALA A 35 23.01 -6.81 -20.04
CA ALA A 35 22.41 -7.50 -18.92
C ALA A 35 21.29 -6.57 -18.37
N ALA A 36 20.06 -7.02 -18.45
CA ALA A 36 18.95 -6.28 -17.86
C ALA A 36 19.23 -6.17 -16.35
N LEU A 37 19.14 -4.95 -15.81
CA LEU A 37 19.26 -4.74 -14.36
C LEU A 37 18.16 -5.51 -13.63
N VAL A 38 18.47 -5.94 -12.40
CA VAL A 38 17.52 -6.66 -11.55
C VAL A 38 16.24 -5.85 -11.36
N GLU A 39 15.12 -6.48 -11.70
CA GLU A 39 13.76 -5.95 -11.52
C GLU A 39 12.82 -7.10 -11.13
N ILE A 40 11.83 -6.80 -10.27
CA ILE A 40 10.83 -7.78 -9.83
C ILE A 40 9.58 -7.61 -10.70
N ASP A 41 9.23 -8.64 -11.45
CA ASP A 41 7.93 -8.68 -12.14
C ASP A 41 6.82 -9.02 -11.15
N ILE A 42 6.10 -8.00 -10.70
CA ILE A 42 4.99 -8.11 -9.75
C ILE A 42 3.64 -8.39 -10.39
N THR A 43 3.60 -8.67 -11.69
CA THR A 43 2.36 -9.00 -12.41
C THR A 43 2.02 -10.49 -12.34
N GLN A 44 2.96 -11.33 -11.95
CA GLN A 44 2.79 -12.78 -11.82
C GLN A 44 2.18 -13.15 -10.46
N GLY A 45 1.30 -14.14 -10.45
CA GLY A 45 0.55 -14.54 -9.25
C GLY A 45 1.35 -15.29 -8.17
N ASN A 46 2.57 -15.75 -8.48
CA ASN A 46 3.50 -16.37 -7.53
C ASN A 46 4.89 -15.84 -7.79
N ILE A 47 5.36 -14.97 -6.89
CA ILE A 47 6.64 -14.29 -7.02
C ILE A 47 7.62 -14.94 -6.04
N GLU A 48 8.74 -15.45 -6.54
CA GLU A 48 9.84 -15.84 -5.67
C GLU A 48 10.50 -14.57 -5.10
N PRO A 49 10.56 -14.40 -3.74
CA PRO A 49 11.12 -13.21 -3.16
C PRO A 49 12.59 -13.02 -3.51
N LEU A 50 12.94 -11.82 -3.99
CA LEU A 50 14.29 -11.44 -4.43
C LEU A 50 15.28 -11.48 -3.26
N PRO A 51 16.36 -12.28 -3.34
CA PRO A 51 17.42 -12.30 -2.33
C PRO A 51 18.18 -10.98 -2.29
N ILE A 52 18.08 -10.25 -1.17
CA ILE A 52 18.73 -8.96 -0.98
C ILE A 52 19.63 -8.97 0.25
N ALA A 53 20.85 -8.46 0.10
CA ALA A 53 21.81 -8.33 1.18
C ALA A 53 21.82 -6.90 1.73
N LEU A 54 21.69 -6.79 3.06
CA LEU A 54 21.74 -5.51 3.78
C LEU A 54 22.76 -5.63 4.93
N PRO A 55 24.08 -5.48 4.68
CA PRO A 55 25.04 -5.34 5.77
C PRO A 55 24.70 -4.08 6.58
N SER A 56 24.96 -4.14 7.89
CA SER A 56 24.75 -2.98 8.76
C SER A 56 25.37 -1.72 8.17
N PHE A 57 24.61 -0.64 8.14
CA PHE A 57 25.12 0.65 7.72
C PHE A 57 26.30 1.07 8.60
N SER A 58 27.29 1.70 8.02
CA SER A 58 28.40 2.27 8.77
C SER A 58 27.95 3.55 9.49
N ALA A 59 28.60 3.87 10.60
CA ALA A 59 28.38 5.11 11.35
C ALA A 59 29.65 5.99 11.28
N GLU A 60 29.50 7.23 10.89
CA GLU A 60 30.57 8.22 10.93
C GLU A 60 30.21 9.33 11.93
N GLY A 61 31.05 9.51 12.98
CA GLY A 61 30.81 10.49 14.04
C GLY A 61 29.51 10.26 14.85
N GLY A 62 28.98 9.06 14.82
CA GLY A 62 27.67 8.73 15.37
C GLY A 62 27.58 7.38 16.08
N ASP A 63 26.37 7.03 16.44
CA ASP A 63 26.01 5.80 17.14
C ASP A 63 25.87 4.63 16.14
N GLY A 64 26.79 3.66 16.22
CA GLY A 64 26.74 2.43 15.42
C GLY A 64 25.48 1.61 15.67
N LYS A 65 24.88 1.72 16.86
CA LYS A 65 23.59 1.08 17.16
C LYS A 65 22.47 1.67 16.31
N LEU A 66 22.39 2.98 16.18
CA LEU A 66 21.39 3.65 15.35
C LEU A 66 21.49 3.22 13.87
N ALA A 67 22.72 3.11 13.34
CA ALA A 67 22.95 2.66 11.97
C ALA A 67 22.48 1.20 11.76
N ALA A 68 22.74 0.33 12.74
CA ALA A 68 22.24 -1.05 12.71
C ALA A 68 20.72 -1.11 12.85
N ASP A 69 20.12 -0.34 13.76
CA ASP A 69 18.67 -0.27 13.95
C ASP A 69 17.98 0.21 12.66
N MET A 70 18.52 1.23 11.98
CA MET A 70 18.02 1.71 10.67
C MET A 70 18.06 0.60 9.61
N THR A 71 19.16 -0.12 9.51
CA THR A 71 19.31 -1.25 8.58
C THR A 71 18.26 -2.35 8.85
N ASN A 72 18.04 -2.65 10.13
CA ASN A 72 17.07 -3.66 10.55
C ASN A 72 15.64 -3.26 10.17
N VAL A 73 15.27 -1.98 10.30
CA VAL A 73 13.95 -1.48 9.88
C VAL A 73 13.79 -1.61 8.37
N ILE A 74 14.79 -1.18 7.59
CA ILE A 74 14.77 -1.32 6.11
C ILE A 74 14.59 -2.78 5.70
N ALA A 75 15.36 -3.70 6.31
CA ALA A 75 15.27 -5.12 6.03
C ALA A 75 13.89 -5.70 6.40
N ALA A 76 13.32 -5.27 7.54
CA ALA A 76 12.01 -5.71 8.00
C ALA A 76 10.90 -5.23 7.06
N ASP A 77 10.95 -3.98 6.59
CA ASP A 77 9.99 -3.42 5.63
C ASP A 77 10.02 -4.18 4.30
N LEU A 78 11.20 -4.35 3.73
CA LEU A 78 11.36 -5.10 2.49
C LEU A 78 10.85 -6.54 2.62
N LYS A 79 11.18 -7.21 3.73
CA LYS A 79 10.66 -8.55 4.03
C LYS A 79 9.15 -8.58 4.16
N ARG A 80 8.57 -7.57 4.84
CA ARG A 80 7.13 -7.45 5.07
C ARG A 80 6.34 -7.34 3.76
N SER A 81 6.91 -6.77 2.70
CA SER A 81 6.26 -6.70 1.40
C SER A 81 6.03 -8.06 0.73
N GLY A 82 6.73 -9.12 1.17
CA GLY A 82 6.70 -10.44 0.52
C GLY A 82 7.50 -10.53 -0.77
N LEU A 83 8.01 -9.40 -1.29
CA LEU A 83 8.75 -9.35 -2.56
C LEU A 83 10.26 -9.52 -2.40
N PHE A 84 10.76 -9.40 -1.17
CA PHE A 84 12.19 -9.49 -0.86
C PHE A 84 12.47 -10.53 0.22
N ARG A 85 13.61 -11.16 0.09
CA ARG A 85 14.17 -12.09 1.08
C ARG A 85 15.52 -11.55 1.56
N PRO A 86 15.53 -10.73 2.65
CA PRO A 86 16.80 -10.34 3.27
C PRO A 86 17.61 -11.56 3.65
N LEU A 87 18.88 -11.57 3.26
CA LEU A 87 19.81 -12.65 3.58
C LEU A 87 20.32 -12.54 5.00
N ASP A 88 20.65 -13.69 5.62
CA ASP A 88 21.17 -13.73 6.98
C ASP A 88 22.52 -12.99 7.05
N PRO A 89 22.64 -11.95 7.91
CA PRO A 89 23.90 -11.23 8.11
C PRO A 89 25.08 -12.11 8.50
N ALA A 90 24.84 -13.28 9.11
CA ALA A 90 25.89 -14.23 9.46
C ALA A 90 26.60 -14.79 8.22
N SER A 91 25.94 -14.82 7.07
CA SER A 91 26.50 -15.27 5.80
C SER A 91 27.40 -14.25 5.11
N PHE A 92 27.44 -12.99 5.57
CA PHE A 92 28.15 -11.91 4.89
C PHE A 92 29.67 -12.01 5.08
N ILE A 93 30.41 -12.11 3.98
CA ILE A 93 31.88 -12.11 3.95
C ILE A 93 32.40 -10.68 4.19
N GLN A 94 31.75 -9.68 3.56
CA GLN A 94 32.04 -8.26 3.81
C GLN A 94 31.03 -7.70 4.83
N LYS A 95 31.48 -7.34 6.05
CA LYS A 95 30.61 -6.87 7.13
C LYS A 95 30.60 -5.35 7.29
N ASN A 96 31.71 -4.68 7.04
CA ASN A 96 31.88 -3.25 7.22
C ASN A 96 32.10 -2.60 5.86
N MET A 97 31.04 -1.99 5.33
CA MET A 97 31.08 -1.34 4.03
C MET A 97 30.69 0.12 4.16
N SER A 98 31.55 1.00 3.68
CA SER A 98 31.20 2.41 3.47
C SER A 98 30.47 2.55 2.14
N VAL A 99 29.56 3.52 2.04
CA VAL A 99 28.90 3.89 0.76
C VAL A 99 29.89 4.27 -0.34
N ASN A 100 31.11 4.69 0.04
CA ASN A 100 32.17 5.08 -0.89
C ASN A 100 33.02 3.91 -1.37
N SER A 101 32.80 2.71 -0.83
CA SER A 101 33.55 1.49 -1.20
C SER A 101 32.83 0.71 -2.28
N THR A 102 33.52 0.37 -3.35
CA THR A 102 32.98 -0.58 -4.34
C THR A 102 32.88 -1.97 -3.74
N PRO A 103 31.70 -2.64 -3.81
CA PRO A 103 31.53 -4.00 -3.29
C PRO A 103 32.41 -5.01 -4.02
N ARG A 104 32.89 -6.02 -3.29
CA ARG A 104 33.49 -7.20 -3.91
C ARG A 104 32.35 -8.13 -4.36
N PHE A 105 31.77 -7.88 -5.52
CA PHE A 105 30.57 -8.58 -6.03
C PHE A 105 30.69 -10.11 -6.04
N GLY A 106 31.91 -10.65 -6.21
CA GLY A 106 32.16 -12.09 -6.12
C GLY A 106 31.74 -12.70 -4.79
N ASP A 107 31.99 -12.02 -3.67
CA ASP A 107 31.61 -12.47 -2.33
C ASP A 107 30.09 -12.53 -2.16
N TRP A 108 29.36 -11.57 -2.73
CA TRP A 108 27.90 -11.49 -2.67
C TRP A 108 27.23 -12.50 -3.59
N ARG A 109 27.83 -12.81 -4.75
CA ARG A 109 27.34 -13.87 -5.63
C ARG A 109 27.44 -15.26 -4.98
N GLN A 110 28.46 -15.52 -4.17
CA GLN A 110 28.63 -16.80 -3.46
C GLN A 110 27.46 -17.11 -2.52
N ILE A 111 26.84 -16.10 -1.94
CA ILE A 111 25.67 -16.24 -1.07
C ILE A 111 24.35 -16.02 -1.82
N SER A 112 24.39 -15.99 -3.16
CA SER A 112 23.24 -15.82 -4.04
C SER A 112 22.46 -14.49 -3.82
N ALA A 113 23.13 -13.44 -3.38
CA ALA A 113 22.53 -12.11 -3.35
C ALA A 113 22.30 -11.61 -4.79
N GLN A 114 21.10 -11.12 -5.09
CA GLN A 114 20.80 -10.47 -6.36
C GLN A 114 20.94 -8.96 -6.24
N ALA A 115 20.50 -8.39 -5.14
CA ALA A 115 20.68 -6.99 -4.82
C ALA A 115 21.48 -6.83 -3.51
N LEU A 116 22.21 -5.72 -3.42
CA LEU A 116 22.97 -5.34 -2.24
C LEU A 116 22.70 -3.87 -1.89
N VAL A 117 22.42 -3.60 -0.62
CA VAL A 117 22.27 -2.23 -0.10
C VAL A 117 23.43 -1.94 0.83
N THR A 118 24.18 -0.87 0.54
CA THR A 118 25.22 -0.33 1.42
C THR A 118 24.81 1.04 1.90
N GLY A 119 25.15 1.41 3.13
CA GLY A 119 24.75 2.70 3.66
C GLY A 119 25.67 3.23 4.75
N THR A 120 25.57 4.54 4.98
CA THR A 120 26.29 5.25 6.04
C THR A 120 25.36 6.24 6.73
N VAL A 121 25.36 6.24 8.06
CA VAL A 121 24.66 7.23 8.88
C VAL A 121 25.67 8.16 9.50
N ILE A 122 25.48 9.48 9.30
CA ILE A 122 26.41 10.51 9.71
C ILE A 122 25.68 11.52 10.58
N LYS A 123 26.18 11.75 11.78
CA LYS A 123 25.70 12.85 12.62
C LYS A 123 26.34 14.15 12.16
N GLN A 124 25.51 15.10 11.75
CA GLN A 124 25.95 16.41 11.28
C GLN A 124 26.32 17.35 12.44
N PRO A 125 27.17 18.37 12.22
CA PRO A 125 27.53 19.37 13.26
C PRO A 125 26.32 20.15 13.80
N ASP A 126 25.26 20.30 13.00
CA ASP A 126 24.00 20.96 13.40
C ASP A 126 23.04 20.03 14.18
N GLY A 127 23.46 18.80 14.47
CA GLY A 127 22.69 17.81 15.22
C GLY A 127 21.78 16.93 14.37
N ARG A 128 21.57 17.24 13.08
CA ARG A 128 20.80 16.39 12.17
C ARG A 128 21.52 15.08 11.87
N LEU A 129 20.74 14.10 11.41
CA LEU A 129 21.25 12.87 10.81
C LEU A 129 21.23 13.00 9.30
N ARG A 130 22.29 12.53 8.64
CA ARG A 130 22.34 12.25 7.22
C ARG A 130 22.47 10.74 7.04
N ALA A 131 21.54 10.11 6.33
CA ALA A 131 21.70 8.74 5.86
C ALA A 131 21.92 8.76 4.35
N GLU A 132 22.97 8.07 3.93
CA GLU A 132 23.31 7.87 2.52
C GLU A 132 23.32 6.38 2.24
N PHE A 133 22.72 5.96 1.11
CA PHE A 133 22.73 4.56 0.71
C PHE A 133 22.98 4.40 -0.78
N ARG A 134 23.42 3.21 -1.16
CA ARG A 134 23.55 2.75 -2.54
C ARG A 134 22.93 1.36 -2.69
N LEU A 135 22.17 1.20 -3.75
CA LEU A 135 21.61 -0.07 -4.17
C LEU A 135 22.41 -0.56 -5.38
N TRP A 136 22.82 -1.81 -5.33
CA TRP A 136 23.67 -2.44 -6.33
C TRP A 136 22.99 -3.67 -6.93
N ASP A 137 23.10 -3.85 -8.25
CA ASP A 137 22.91 -5.12 -8.91
C ASP A 137 24.18 -5.95 -8.74
N VAL A 138 24.07 -7.09 -8.06
CA VAL A 138 25.22 -7.94 -7.74
C VAL A 138 25.75 -8.67 -8.97
N PHE A 139 24.87 -9.07 -9.89
CA PHE A 139 25.25 -9.79 -11.08
C PHE A 139 25.79 -8.89 -12.18
N ALA A 140 25.15 -7.76 -12.43
CA ALA A 140 25.63 -6.73 -13.35
C ALA A 140 26.87 -5.99 -12.79
N SER A 141 27.10 -6.01 -11.48
CA SER A 141 28.16 -5.26 -10.79
C SER A 141 28.02 -3.73 -10.97
N GLU A 142 26.78 -3.25 -11.01
CA GLU A 142 26.43 -1.87 -11.27
C GLU A 142 25.61 -1.26 -10.14
N GLN A 143 25.79 0.06 -9.92
CA GLN A 143 24.96 0.82 -9.01
C GLN A 143 23.64 1.17 -9.68
N MET A 144 22.53 0.70 -9.10
CA MET A 144 21.17 0.97 -9.60
C MET A 144 20.59 2.28 -9.04
N LEU A 145 20.93 2.63 -7.79
CA LEU A 145 20.40 3.80 -7.10
C LEU A 145 21.44 4.30 -6.08
N GLY A 146 21.49 5.60 -5.86
CA GLY A 146 22.24 6.24 -4.79
C GLY A 146 21.52 7.50 -4.35
N GLN A 147 21.18 7.60 -3.08
CA GLN A 147 20.47 8.74 -2.51
C GLN A 147 20.99 9.07 -1.11
N GLN A 148 20.73 10.31 -0.70
CA GLN A 148 20.99 10.77 0.66
C GLN A 148 19.80 11.56 1.18
N PHE A 149 19.55 11.43 2.48
CA PHE A 149 18.46 12.09 3.16
C PHE A 149 18.94 12.73 4.46
N TYR A 150 18.23 13.74 4.91
CA TYR A 150 18.49 14.43 6.16
C TYR A 150 17.26 14.40 7.04
N THR A 151 17.45 14.20 8.35
CA THR A 151 16.37 14.23 9.32
C THR A 151 16.89 14.64 10.70
N THR A 152 15.98 14.84 11.65
CA THR A 152 16.34 14.95 13.07
C THR A 152 16.55 13.56 13.68
N PRO A 153 17.31 13.43 14.77
CA PRO A 153 17.55 12.13 15.41
C PRO A 153 16.26 11.38 15.79
N GLU A 154 15.22 12.10 16.16
CA GLU A 154 13.94 11.52 16.58
C GLU A 154 13.20 10.85 15.43
N ASN A 155 13.42 11.31 14.19
CA ASN A 155 12.74 10.83 12.98
C ASN A 155 13.55 9.78 12.20
N TRP A 156 14.57 9.19 12.83
CA TRP A 156 15.45 8.22 12.16
C TRP A 156 14.68 7.03 11.56
N ARG A 157 13.61 6.59 12.25
CA ARG A 157 12.81 5.45 11.83
C ARG A 157 12.02 5.75 10.56
N ARG A 158 11.40 6.94 10.48
CA ARG A 158 10.77 7.43 9.25
C ARG A 158 11.76 7.44 8.09
N LEU A 159 13.01 7.87 8.34
CA LEU A 159 14.03 7.86 7.30
C LEU A 159 14.36 6.44 6.80
N ALA A 160 14.34 5.45 7.69
CA ALA A 160 14.49 4.04 7.27
C ALA A 160 13.36 3.59 6.35
N HIS A 161 12.10 3.95 6.64
CA HIS A 161 10.95 3.67 5.79
C HIS A 161 11.06 4.34 4.41
N ILE A 162 11.50 5.61 4.35
CA ILE A 162 11.73 6.33 3.09
C ILE A 162 12.81 5.63 2.24
N ILE A 163 13.90 5.15 2.87
CA ILE A 163 14.94 4.39 2.17
C ILE A 163 14.38 3.05 1.64
N ALA A 164 13.57 2.36 2.44
CA ALA A 164 12.92 1.12 2.02
C ALA A 164 11.98 1.37 0.83
N ASP A 165 11.20 2.46 0.84
CA ASP A 165 10.33 2.87 -0.26
C ASP A 165 11.13 3.14 -1.54
N ALA A 166 12.26 3.84 -1.45
CA ALA A 166 13.13 4.12 -2.59
C ALA A 166 13.73 2.83 -3.20
N ILE A 167 14.12 1.87 -2.36
CA ILE A 167 14.61 0.55 -2.80
C ILE A 167 13.47 -0.24 -3.46
N TYR A 168 12.30 -0.26 -2.83
CA TYR A 168 11.12 -0.92 -3.33
C TYR A 168 10.74 -0.39 -4.73
N GLU A 169 10.63 0.94 -4.86
CA GLU A 169 10.26 1.59 -6.13
C GLU A 169 11.28 1.30 -7.23
N ARG A 170 12.59 1.34 -6.92
CA ARG A 170 13.64 1.06 -7.90
C ARG A 170 13.61 -0.38 -8.40
N LEU A 171 13.22 -1.35 -7.56
CA LEU A 171 13.23 -2.77 -7.91
C LEU A 171 11.91 -3.30 -8.43
N THR A 172 10.80 -2.60 -8.20
CA THR A 172 9.46 -3.04 -8.61
C THR A 172 8.80 -2.14 -9.64
N GLY A 173 9.32 -0.92 -9.84
CA GLY A 173 8.67 0.11 -10.68
C GLY A 173 7.41 0.74 -10.06
N GLU A 174 7.02 0.35 -8.85
CA GLU A 174 5.86 0.89 -8.14
C GLU A 174 6.26 1.63 -6.86
N LYS A 175 5.49 2.66 -6.50
CA LYS A 175 5.71 3.37 -5.23
C LYS A 175 5.65 2.42 -4.04
N GLY A 176 6.50 2.65 -3.07
CA GLY A 176 6.45 1.96 -1.79
C GLY A 176 5.25 2.38 -0.93
N TYR A 177 5.18 1.85 0.29
CA TYR A 177 4.11 2.16 1.24
C TYR A 177 4.59 2.13 2.71
N PHE A 178 5.91 2.11 2.90
CA PHE A 178 6.47 1.94 4.25
C PHE A 178 6.47 3.24 5.05
N ASP A 179 6.67 4.42 4.42
CA ASP A 179 6.53 5.72 5.10
C ASP A 179 5.05 6.10 5.25
N THR A 180 4.31 5.26 5.98
CA THR A 180 2.87 5.41 6.23
C THR A 180 2.51 5.04 7.66
N ARG A 181 1.28 5.38 8.05
CA ARG A 181 0.73 5.10 9.36
C ARG A 181 -0.58 4.33 9.27
N ILE A 182 -0.91 3.65 10.36
CA ILE A 182 -2.21 3.01 10.55
C ILE A 182 -2.87 3.66 11.76
N VAL A 183 -4.07 4.22 11.56
CA VAL A 183 -4.97 4.59 12.64
C VAL A 183 -5.89 3.41 12.94
N TYR A 184 -6.16 3.16 14.21
CA TYR A 184 -6.98 2.05 14.65
C TYR A 184 -7.70 2.37 15.96
N VAL A 185 -8.64 1.52 16.35
CA VAL A 185 -9.29 1.57 17.64
C VAL A 185 -8.55 0.64 18.60
N ASP A 186 -7.84 1.22 19.58
CA ASP A 186 -7.21 0.48 20.68
C ASP A 186 -8.27 0.11 21.71
N GLU A 187 -8.29 -1.17 22.12
CA GLU A 187 -9.31 -1.71 23.02
C GLU A 187 -8.68 -2.33 24.26
N THR A 188 -8.97 -1.77 25.42
CA THR A 188 -8.47 -2.25 26.72
C THR A 188 -9.62 -2.61 27.67
N GLY A 189 -9.32 -3.43 28.67
CA GLY A 189 -10.31 -3.88 29.67
C GLY A 189 -11.07 -5.14 29.26
N PRO A 190 -11.97 -5.61 30.14
CA PRO A 190 -12.74 -6.83 29.90
C PRO A 190 -13.73 -6.67 28.74
N LYS A 191 -14.13 -7.77 28.12
CA LYS A 191 -14.91 -7.78 26.86
C LYS A 191 -16.25 -7.03 26.95
N ASP A 192 -16.87 -7.04 28.12
CA ASP A 192 -18.16 -6.38 28.41
C ASP A 192 -18.02 -4.91 28.81
N LYS A 193 -16.79 -4.43 29.07
CA LYS A 193 -16.50 -3.04 29.47
C LYS A 193 -15.22 -2.52 28.82
N ARG A 194 -15.10 -2.71 27.52
CA ARG A 194 -13.94 -2.23 26.77
C ARG A 194 -13.89 -0.72 26.70
N VAL A 195 -12.75 -0.16 27.07
CA VAL A 195 -12.40 1.23 26.79
C VAL A 195 -11.80 1.26 25.39
N LYS A 196 -12.37 2.09 24.52
CA LYS A 196 -11.95 2.25 23.14
C LYS A 196 -11.34 3.63 22.93
N ARG A 197 -10.15 3.67 22.33
CA ARG A 197 -9.41 4.90 22.06
C ARG A 197 -8.93 4.88 20.62
N LEU A 198 -8.89 6.03 19.97
CA LEU A 198 -8.13 6.13 18.73
C LEU A 198 -6.64 6.11 19.05
N ALA A 199 -5.92 5.29 18.33
CA ALA A 199 -4.47 5.21 18.34
C ALA A 199 -3.93 5.24 16.91
N ILE A 200 -2.69 5.68 16.76
CA ILE A 200 -1.96 5.69 15.50
C ILE A 200 -0.58 5.08 15.71
N MET A 201 -0.07 4.39 14.70
CA MET A 201 1.24 3.74 14.70
C MET A 201 1.86 3.80 13.31
N ASP A 202 3.16 3.57 13.19
CA ASP A 202 3.79 3.28 11.92
C ASP A 202 3.22 1.97 11.34
N GLN A 203 3.31 1.76 10.04
CA GLN A 203 2.70 0.61 9.38
C GLN A 203 3.20 -0.75 9.92
N ASP A 204 4.32 -0.77 10.59
CA ASP A 204 4.95 -1.97 11.19
C ASP A 204 4.65 -2.16 12.68
N GLY A 205 3.79 -1.32 13.26
CA GLY A 205 3.36 -1.38 14.67
C GLY A 205 4.20 -0.54 15.64
N ALA A 206 5.23 0.15 15.15
CA ALA A 206 6.06 1.01 16.01
C ALA A 206 5.41 2.39 16.26
N ASN A 207 6.00 3.17 17.18
CA ASN A 207 5.65 4.56 17.47
C ASN A 207 4.16 4.79 17.80
N VAL A 208 3.55 3.87 18.54
CA VAL A 208 2.15 3.97 18.96
C VAL A 208 1.91 5.26 19.76
N ARG A 209 0.91 6.02 19.35
CA ARG A 209 0.44 7.23 20.00
C ARG A 209 -1.09 7.24 20.10
N TYR A 210 -1.62 7.57 21.26
CA TYR A 210 -3.06 7.71 21.48
C TYR A 210 -3.54 9.08 21.02
N LEU A 211 -4.63 9.10 20.25
CA LEU A 211 -5.25 10.31 19.71
C LEU A 211 -6.46 10.76 20.55
N THR A 212 -7.09 9.84 21.29
CA THR A 212 -8.19 10.14 22.22
C THR A 212 -7.91 9.50 23.59
N ARG A 213 -8.64 9.94 24.62
CA ARG A 213 -8.42 9.50 26.01
C ARG A 213 -9.21 8.25 26.39
N GLY A 214 -10.29 7.93 25.66
CA GLY A 214 -11.19 6.82 25.96
C GLY A 214 -12.37 7.21 26.84
N ASP A 215 -12.66 8.52 26.95
CA ASP A 215 -13.82 9.03 27.68
C ASP A 215 -15.13 8.70 26.92
N ASP A 216 -15.04 8.63 25.59
CA ASP A 216 -16.14 8.34 24.69
C ASP A 216 -15.89 7.03 23.93
N LEU A 217 -16.97 6.33 23.57
CA LEU A 217 -16.87 5.23 22.61
C LEU A 217 -16.53 5.79 21.23
N VAL A 218 -15.40 5.35 20.66
CA VAL A 218 -14.95 5.75 19.32
C VAL A 218 -14.90 4.54 18.39
N LEU A 219 -15.29 4.75 17.12
CA LEU A 219 -15.40 3.69 16.11
C LEU A 219 -15.00 4.19 14.73
N THR A 220 -14.64 3.25 13.87
CA THR A 220 -14.48 3.41 12.41
C THR A 220 -13.64 4.61 11.98
N PRO A 221 -12.38 4.78 12.46
CA PRO A 221 -11.52 5.83 11.95
C PRO A 221 -11.22 5.62 10.46
N ARG A 222 -11.16 6.72 9.69
CA ARG A 222 -10.81 6.68 8.26
C ARG A 222 -9.88 7.83 7.92
N PHE A 223 -8.73 7.53 7.33
CA PHE A 223 -7.80 8.54 6.84
C PHE A 223 -8.35 9.29 5.64
N SER A 224 -8.03 10.59 5.59
CA SER A 224 -8.07 11.38 4.37
C SER A 224 -7.03 10.84 3.37
N PRO A 225 -7.35 10.73 2.08
CA PRO A 225 -6.37 10.33 1.07
C PRO A 225 -5.37 11.45 0.72
N THR A 226 -5.62 12.69 1.14
CA THR A 226 -4.84 13.88 0.74
C THR A 226 -4.24 14.66 1.90
N SER A 227 -4.56 14.31 3.15
CA SER A 227 -4.08 15.05 4.34
C SER A 227 -3.88 14.11 5.53
N GLN A 228 -3.17 14.61 6.54
CA GLN A 228 -3.02 13.92 7.84
C GLN A 228 -4.24 14.16 8.74
N GLU A 229 -5.43 13.89 8.19
CA GLU A 229 -6.70 14.01 8.87
C GLU A 229 -7.45 12.69 8.90
N VAL A 230 -8.24 12.49 9.95
CA VAL A 230 -9.01 11.28 10.18
C VAL A 230 -10.44 11.63 10.52
N THR A 231 -11.42 11.06 9.81
CA THR A 231 -12.80 11.04 10.29
C THR A 231 -13.00 9.84 11.22
N TYR A 232 -13.83 10.02 12.24
CA TYR A 232 -14.25 8.93 13.13
C TYR A 232 -15.61 9.21 13.76
N MET A 233 -16.26 8.18 14.24
CA MET A 233 -17.46 8.29 15.04
C MET A 233 -17.13 8.34 16.54
N SER A 234 -17.88 9.18 17.27
CA SER A 234 -17.83 9.22 18.74
C SER A 234 -19.24 9.28 19.32
N TYR A 235 -19.41 8.54 20.41
CA TYR A 235 -20.66 8.46 21.21
C TYR A 235 -20.45 9.16 22.57
N GLY A 236 -19.93 10.39 22.55
CA GLY A 236 -19.74 11.20 23.76
C GLY A 236 -20.98 12.01 24.20
N GLY A 237 -22.07 11.92 23.46
CA GLY A 237 -23.34 12.60 23.72
C GLY A 237 -24.55 11.70 23.58
N ALA A 238 -25.75 12.30 23.50
CA ALA A 238 -27.01 11.56 23.30
C ALA A 238 -27.06 10.90 21.92
N ASP A 239 -26.48 11.57 20.90
CA ASP A 239 -26.43 11.10 19.53
C ASP A 239 -24.98 10.89 19.07
N PRO A 240 -24.74 9.89 18.18
CA PRO A 240 -23.44 9.70 17.57
C PRO A 240 -23.07 10.87 16.66
N SER A 241 -21.83 11.32 16.79
CA SER A 241 -21.31 12.43 16.00
C SER A 241 -20.11 11.98 15.15
N VAL A 242 -19.97 12.58 13.97
CA VAL A 242 -18.79 12.43 13.13
C VAL A 242 -17.83 13.56 13.44
N TYR A 243 -16.59 13.18 13.73
CA TYR A 243 -15.51 14.13 13.98
C TYR A 243 -14.50 14.07 12.85
N LEU A 244 -13.89 15.21 12.57
CA LEU A 244 -12.65 15.36 11.81
C LEU A 244 -11.53 15.71 12.79
N LEU A 245 -10.46 14.92 12.78
CA LEU A 245 -9.29 15.08 13.64
C LEU A 245 -8.06 15.30 12.78
N ASN A 246 -7.37 16.42 12.97
CA ASN A 246 -6.04 16.62 12.44
C ASN A 246 -5.01 15.94 13.37
N ILE A 247 -4.25 14.99 12.83
CA ILE A 247 -3.35 14.14 13.61
C ILE A 247 -2.14 14.90 14.15
N GLU A 248 -1.68 15.90 13.42
CA GLU A 248 -0.47 16.65 13.77
C GLU A 248 -0.74 17.69 14.85
N THR A 249 -1.84 18.44 14.70
CA THR A 249 -2.21 19.50 15.64
C THR A 249 -3.05 18.99 16.82
N GLY A 250 -3.70 17.83 16.67
CA GLY A 250 -4.65 17.29 17.64
C GLY A 250 -5.99 18.06 17.65
N GLN A 251 -6.19 19.02 16.74
CA GLN A 251 -7.45 19.74 16.63
C GLN A 251 -8.53 18.82 16.10
N ARG A 252 -9.71 18.87 16.72
CA ARG A 252 -10.88 18.11 16.30
C ARG A 252 -12.09 19.03 16.17
N GLU A 253 -12.90 18.77 15.15
CA GLU A 253 -14.17 19.46 14.94
C GLU A 253 -15.29 18.46 14.65
N ILE A 254 -16.52 18.82 15.00
CA ILE A 254 -17.71 18.06 14.63
C ILE A 254 -18.03 18.37 13.18
N VAL A 255 -18.01 17.34 12.35
CA VAL A 255 -18.39 17.43 10.93
C VAL A 255 -19.91 17.50 10.77
N GLY A 256 -20.64 16.82 11.65
CA GLY A 256 -22.09 16.88 11.70
C GLY A 256 -22.66 16.04 12.84
N ASN A 257 -23.82 16.48 13.32
CA ASN A 257 -24.69 15.70 14.19
C ASN A 257 -25.84 15.17 13.32
N PHE A 258 -25.94 13.86 13.24
CA PHE A 258 -26.98 13.25 12.43
C PHE A 258 -27.93 12.49 13.37
N PRO A 259 -29.21 12.85 13.41
CA PRO A 259 -30.21 12.09 14.17
C PRO A 259 -30.27 10.68 13.57
N GLY A 260 -30.03 9.69 14.40
CA GLY A 260 -29.96 8.30 14.03
C GLY A 260 -28.53 7.78 14.01
N MET A 261 -28.38 6.52 13.57
CA MET A 261 -27.11 5.82 13.57
C MET A 261 -26.29 6.19 12.32
N THR A 262 -25.05 6.60 12.51
CA THR A 262 -24.11 6.92 11.42
C THR A 262 -23.09 5.80 11.27
N PHE A 263 -22.86 5.36 10.04
CA PHE A 263 -21.90 4.32 9.72
C PHE A 263 -20.76 4.86 8.84
N ALA A 264 -19.54 4.51 9.17
CA ALA A 264 -18.34 4.51 8.35
C ALA A 264 -18.18 5.70 7.38
N PRO A 265 -17.99 6.96 7.86
CA PRO A 265 -17.71 8.07 6.95
C PRO A 265 -16.38 7.84 6.24
N ARG A 266 -16.37 7.98 4.90
CA ARG A 266 -15.18 7.87 4.07
C ARG A 266 -15.01 9.09 3.19
N PHE A 267 -13.78 9.56 3.06
CA PHE A 267 -13.45 10.69 2.19
C PHE A 267 -13.63 10.36 0.71
N SER A 268 -13.98 11.37 -0.07
CA SER A 268 -13.76 11.39 -1.52
C SER A 268 -12.26 11.45 -1.84
N PRO A 269 -11.82 11.01 -3.04
CA PRO A 269 -10.40 10.99 -3.41
C PRO A 269 -9.72 12.36 -3.37
N ASP A 270 -10.47 13.44 -3.55
CA ASP A 270 -10.00 14.83 -3.45
C ASP A 270 -10.00 15.38 -2.02
N GLY A 271 -10.48 14.60 -1.05
CA GLY A 271 -10.57 15.01 0.35
C GLY A 271 -11.63 16.08 0.67
N GLN A 272 -12.45 16.51 -0.32
CA GLN A 272 -13.38 17.62 -0.14
C GLN A 272 -14.77 17.19 0.39
N SER A 273 -15.09 15.92 0.28
CA SER A 273 -16.38 15.37 0.69
C SER A 273 -16.19 14.09 1.49
N VAL A 274 -17.22 13.70 2.20
CA VAL A 274 -17.33 12.35 2.78
C VAL A 274 -18.60 11.69 2.32
N VAL A 275 -18.56 10.36 2.22
CA VAL A 275 -19.74 9.51 1.98
C VAL A 275 -19.99 8.69 3.23
N MET A 276 -21.26 8.58 3.63
CA MET A 276 -21.68 7.95 4.88
C MET A 276 -23.05 7.31 4.75
N SER A 277 -23.38 6.46 5.70
CA SER A 277 -24.71 5.86 5.82
C SER A 277 -25.46 6.50 6.97
N LEU A 278 -26.65 7.00 6.70
CA LEU A 278 -27.53 7.58 7.71
C LEU A 278 -28.81 6.77 7.84
N GLN A 279 -29.15 6.41 9.06
CA GLN A 279 -30.41 5.73 9.37
C GLN A 279 -31.52 6.77 9.60
N GLN A 280 -32.57 6.68 8.81
CA GLN A 280 -33.75 7.53 8.91
C GLN A 280 -34.99 6.71 8.70
N GLY A 281 -35.96 6.78 9.64
CA GLY A 281 -37.25 6.08 9.50
C GLY A 281 -37.17 4.54 9.40
N GLY A 282 -36.15 3.93 9.99
CA GLY A 282 -35.94 2.47 9.96
C GLY A 282 -35.07 1.96 8.82
N ASN A 283 -34.75 2.79 7.82
CA ASN A 283 -33.89 2.44 6.68
C ASN A 283 -32.54 3.16 6.78
N ALA A 284 -31.47 2.55 6.24
CA ALA A 284 -30.18 3.20 6.08
C ALA A 284 -29.94 3.53 4.61
N ASN A 285 -29.52 4.75 4.33
CA ASN A 285 -29.25 5.19 2.97
C ASN A 285 -27.88 5.87 2.88
N ILE A 286 -27.31 5.91 1.68
CA ILE A 286 -26.03 6.54 1.40
C ILE A 286 -26.24 8.04 1.18
N PHE A 287 -25.42 8.84 1.86
CA PHE A 287 -25.38 10.28 1.75
C PHE A 287 -23.95 10.74 1.45
N LYS A 288 -23.83 11.78 0.66
CA LYS A 288 -22.59 12.53 0.44
C LYS A 288 -22.70 13.88 1.16
N MET A 289 -21.65 14.28 1.85
CA MET A 289 -21.56 15.60 2.48
C MET A 289 -20.31 16.33 2.00
N ASP A 290 -20.48 17.56 1.56
CA ASP A 290 -19.39 18.50 1.30
C ASP A 290 -18.83 19.03 2.63
N LEU A 291 -17.53 18.86 2.86
CA LEU A 291 -16.89 19.18 4.14
C LEU A 291 -16.80 20.68 4.40
N ARG A 292 -16.80 21.51 3.37
CA ARG A 292 -16.73 22.97 3.49
C ARG A 292 -18.08 23.58 3.79
N SER A 293 -19.08 23.25 2.97
CA SER A 293 -20.42 23.82 3.09
C SER A 293 -21.31 23.10 4.10
N ARG A 294 -20.92 21.90 4.52
CA ARG A 294 -21.72 20.97 5.35
C ARG A 294 -23.05 20.54 4.71
N GLN A 295 -23.23 20.81 3.43
CA GLN A 295 -24.41 20.36 2.70
C GLN A 295 -24.38 18.85 2.48
N THR A 296 -25.51 18.21 2.78
CA THR A 296 -25.67 16.76 2.67
C THR A 296 -26.65 16.45 1.54
N THR A 297 -26.26 15.55 0.65
CA THR A 297 -27.07 15.06 -0.47
C THR A 297 -27.32 13.58 -0.31
N ARG A 298 -28.58 13.17 -0.36
CA ARG A 298 -28.97 11.75 -0.35
C ARG A 298 -28.72 11.12 -1.73
N LEU A 299 -28.02 10.00 -1.77
CA LEU A 299 -27.64 9.30 -3.01
C LEU A 299 -28.49 8.06 -3.30
N THR A 300 -28.95 7.35 -2.24
CA THR A 300 -29.86 6.22 -2.39
C THR A 300 -31.20 6.51 -1.72
N ASN A 301 -32.28 5.99 -2.28
CA ASN A 301 -33.65 6.15 -1.79
C ASN A 301 -34.42 4.84 -1.93
N ASP A 302 -33.93 3.80 -1.29
CA ASP A 302 -34.51 2.46 -1.29
C ASP A 302 -35.04 2.13 0.12
N ALA A 303 -35.93 1.17 0.23
CA ALA A 303 -36.37 0.59 1.51
C ALA A 303 -35.31 -0.34 2.13
N ALA A 304 -34.25 -0.62 1.40
CA ALA A 304 -33.13 -1.45 1.81
C ALA A 304 -32.22 -0.78 2.84
N ILE A 305 -31.33 -1.55 3.42
CA ILE A 305 -30.26 -1.10 4.30
C ILE A 305 -28.98 -0.95 3.44
N ASP A 306 -28.67 0.27 3.06
CA ASP A 306 -27.49 0.63 2.29
C ASP A 306 -26.40 1.18 3.22
N THR A 307 -25.24 0.50 3.30
CA THR A 307 -24.18 0.84 4.25
C THR A 307 -22.77 0.71 3.65
N SER A 308 -21.77 1.14 4.42
CA SER A 308 -20.32 1.00 4.12
C SER A 308 -19.90 1.53 2.73
N PRO A 309 -20.27 2.75 2.33
CA PRO A 309 -19.91 3.28 1.02
C PRO A 309 -18.41 3.58 0.90
N SER A 310 -17.85 3.41 -0.30
CA SER A 310 -16.47 3.76 -0.66
C SER A 310 -16.41 4.30 -2.08
N PHE A 311 -15.74 5.46 -2.28
CA PHE A 311 -15.50 6.02 -3.61
C PHE A 311 -14.52 5.20 -4.43
N SER A 312 -14.69 5.20 -5.75
CA SER A 312 -13.62 4.86 -6.70
C SER A 312 -12.53 5.93 -6.67
N PRO A 313 -11.26 5.59 -7.01
CA PRO A 313 -10.15 6.55 -6.93
C PRO A 313 -10.25 7.74 -7.89
N ASP A 314 -11.05 7.65 -8.95
CA ASP A 314 -11.40 8.75 -9.85
C ASP A 314 -12.59 9.60 -9.35
N GLY A 315 -13.21 9.20 -8.24
CA GLY A 315 -14.38 9.87 -7.65
C GLY A 315 -15.67 9.71 -8.43
N GLY A 316 -15.68 8.93 -9.52
CA GLY A 316 -16.85 8.80 -10.41
C GLY A 316 -17.91 7.81 -9.95
N GLN A 317 -17.54 6.87 -9.09
CA GLN A 317 -18.41 5.80 -8.62
C GLN A 317 -18.33 5.61 -7.10
N ILE A 318 -19.33 4.92 -6.56
CA ILE A 318 -19.39 4.48 -5.15
C ILE A 318 -19.75 3.01 -5.13
N VAL A 319 -18.94 2.20 -4.43
CA VAL A 319 -19.30 0.84 -4.02
C VAL A 319 -19.90 0.88 -2.63
N PHE A 320 -20.91 0.08 -2.37
CA PHE A 320 -21.58 -0.03 -1.06
C PHE A 320 -22.22 -1.42 -0.89
N GLU A 321 -22.58 -1.76 0.32
CA GLU A 321 -23.34 -2.96 0.62
C GLU A 321 -24.83 -2.65 0.74
N SER A 322 -25.68 -3.58 0.30
CA SER A 322 -27.14 -3.45 0.35
C SER A 322 -27.82 -4.80 0.46
N ASP A 323 -28.91 -4.87 1.18
CA ASP A 323 -29.78 -6.05 1.29
C ASP A 323 -30.98 -6.03 0.33
N ARG A 324 -31.04 -5.07 -0.63
CA ARG A 324 -32.13 -4.92 -1.62
C ARG A 324 -32.40 -6.16 -2.46
N GLY A 325 -31.46 -7.08 -2.56
CA GLY A 325 -31.60 -8.38 -3.22
C GLY A 325 -31.98 -9.53 -2.27
N GLY A 326 -32.39 -9.23 -1.02
CA GLY A 326 -32.78 -10.17 0.02
C GLY A 326 -31.66 -10.56 1.00
N THR A 327 -30.39 -10.39 0.60
CA THR A 327 -29.20 -10.58 1.46
C THR A 327 -28.17 -9.51 1.17
N GLN A 328 -27.29 -9.21 2.14
CA GLN A 328 -26.21 -8.25 1.97
C GLN A 328 -25.29 -8.64 0.81
N GLN A 329 -25.21 -7.75 -0.17
CA GLN A 329 -24.41 -7.90 -1.38
C GLN A 329 -23.77 -6.56 -1.75
N LEU A 330 -22.76 -6.59 -2.62
CA LEU A 330 -22.07 -5.38 -3.07
C LEU A 330 -22.73 -4.81 -4.32
N TYR A 331 -22.88 -3.50 -4.32
CA TYR A 331 -23.45 -2.72 -5.42
C TYR A 331 -22.52 -1.56 -5.76
N VAL A 332 -22.55 -1.17 -7.03
CA VAL A 332 -21.85 0.02 -7.54
C VAL A 332 -22.87 0.97 -8.15
N MET A 333 -22.72 2.26 -7.88
CA MET A 333 -23.52 3.34 -8.47
C MET A 333 -22.64 4.52 -8.87
N SER A 334 -23.21 5.46 -9.64
CA SER A 334 -22.57 6.77 -9.88
C SER A 334 -22.40 7.54 -8.56
N ALA A 335 -21.30 8.30 -8.42
CA ALA A 335 -21.07 9.18 -7.27
C ALA A 335 -22.09 10.33 -7.15
N GLY A 336 -22.86 10.60 -8.22
CA GLY A 336 -24.00 11.50 -8.21
C GLY A 336 -25.32 10.86 -7.77
N GLY A 337 -25.31 9.56 -7.43
CA GLY A 337 -26.51 8.77 -7.12
C GLY A 337 -27.13 8.14 -8.36
N GLY A 338 -28.29 7.47 -8.19
CA GLY A 338 -29.03 6.81 -9.28
C GLY A 338 -29.03 5.29 -9.17
N GLY A 339 -29.25 4.62 -10.30
CA GLY A 339 -29.39 3.16 -10.35
C GLY A 339 -28.15 2.43 -9.85
N ALA A 340 -28.33 1.51 -8.90
CA ALA A 340 -27.25 0.68 -8.36
C ALA A 340 -27.22 -0.69 -9.06
N GLN A 341 -26.03 -1.12 -9.45
CA GLN A 341 -25.78 -2.41 -10.07
C GLN A 341 -25.11 -3.37 -9.08
N ARG A 342 -25.68 -4.54 -8.90
CA ARG A 342 -25.07 -5.61 -8.09
C ARG A 342 -23.83 -6.15 -8.77
N ILE A 343 -22.75 -6.34 -7.98
CA ILE A 343 -21.46 -6.89 -8.45
C ILE A 343 -21.03 -8.17 -7.74
N SER A 344 -21.64 -8.55 -6.61
CA SER A 344 -21.35 -9.82 -5.91
C SER A 344 -22.45 -10.83 -6.12
N PHE A 345 -22.10 -12.07 -6.53
CA PHE A 345 -23.06 -13.13 -6.88
C PHE A 345 -22.73 -14.47 -6.23
N GLY A 346 -21.60 -14.58 -5.53
CA GLY A 346 -21.22 -15.79 -4.83
C GLY A 346 -22.11 -16.12 -3.62
N PRO A 347 -21.99 -17.31 -3.04
CA PRO A 347 -22.73 -17.69 -1.85
C PRO A 347 -22.26 -16.87 -0.63
N GLY A 348 -23.19 -16.63 0.31
CA GLY A 348 -22.94 -15.89 1.54
C GLY A 348 -23.32 -14.41 1.48
N ARG A 349 -22.84 -13.65 2.46
CA ARG A 349 -23.03 -12.20 2.58
C ARG A 349 -21.73 -11.48 2.32
N TYR A 350 -21.83 -10.31 1.70
CA TYR A 350 -20.70 -9.45 1.41
C TYR A 350 -20.89 -8.11 2.11
N SER A 351 -19.86 -7.61 2.76
CA SER A 351 -19.89 -6.37 3.55
C SER A 351 -18.58 -5.59 3.47
N THR A 352 -18.59 -4.38 4.01
CA THR A 352 -17.44 -3.47 4.16
C THR A 352 -16.58 -3.32 2.90
N PRO A 353 -17.17 -3.05 1.72
CA PRO A 353 -16.39 -2.91 0.51
C PRO A 353 -15.48 -1.66 0.56
N VAL A 354 -14.27 -1.79 0.01
CA VAL A 354 -13.31 -0.69 -0.13
C VAL A 354 -12.67 -0.75 -1.51
N TRP A 355 -12.79 0.33 -2.25
CA TRP A 355 -12.16 0.44 -3.56
C TRP A 355 -10.64 0.60 -3.43
N SER A 356 -9.89 -0.14 -4.24
CA SER A 356 -8.43 -0.03 -4.33
C SER A 356 -8.03 1.36 -4.83
N PRO A 357 -6.96 1.98 -4.29
CA PRO A 357 -6.43 3.23 -4.83
C PRO A 357 -5.96 3.12 -6.29
N ARG A 358 -5.76 1.89 -6.79
CA ARG A 358 -5.42 1.61 -8.20
C ARG A 358 -6.64 1.55 -9.12
N GLY A 359 -7.86 1.46 -8.56
CA GLY A 359 -9.11 1.37 -9.32
C GLY A 359 -9.43 -0.01 -9.88
N ASP A 360 -8.53 -0.95 -9.81
CA ASP A 360 -8.60 -2.27 -10.43
C ASP A 360 -9.37 -3.31 -9.60
N LEU A 361 -9.42 -3.14 -8.28
CA LEU A 361 -10.03 -4.09 -7.34
C LEU A 361 -10.92 -3.39 -6.31
N ILE A 362 -11.84 -4.17 -5.75
CA ILE A 362 -12.64 -3.87 -4.57
C ILE A 362 -12.32 -4.95 -3.53
N ALA A 363 -11.82 -4.55 -2.36
CA ALA A 363 -11.68 -5.45 -1.21
C ALA A 363 -13.00 -5.52 -0.46
N PHE A 364 -13.28 -6.65 0.18
CA PHE A 364 -14.53 -6.87 0.91
C PHE A 364 -14.36 -7.88 2.04
N THR A 365 -15.28 -7.85 2.98
CA THR A 365 -15.53 -8.95 3.93
C THR A 365 -16.62 -9.85 3.36
N LYS A 366 -16.40 -11.18 3.40
CA LYS A 366 -17.38 -12.19 3.03
C LYS A 366 -17.68 -13.10 4.21
N GLN A 367 -18.97 -13.28 4.52
CA GLN A 367 -19.42 -14.24 5.52
C GLN A 367 -20.09 -15.42 4.81
N HIS A 368 -19.55 -16.62 5.00
CA HIS A 368 -20.11 -17.85 4.48
C HIS A 368 -19.81 -19.04 5.38
N GLN A 369 -20.80 -19.87 5.66
CA GLN A 369 -20.69 -21.09 6.51
C GLN A 369 -20.03 -20.84 7.88
N GLY A 370 -20.37 -19.72 8.54
CA GLY A 370 -19.83 -19.34 9.85
C GLY A 370 -18.40 -18.82 9.85
N ARG A 371 -17.79 -18.63 8.68
CA ARG A 371 -16.44 -18.06 8.52
C ARG A 371 -16.51 -16.64 7.97
N PHE A 372 -15.54 -15.83 8.34
CA PHE A 372 -15.35 -14.49 7.82
C PHE A 372 -14.03 -14.43 7.03
N MET A 373 -14.11 -13.87 5.84
CA MET A 373 -13.05 -13.89 4.85
C MET A 373 -12.78 -12.48 4.35
N ILE A 374 -11.52 -12.15 4.12
CA ILE A 374 -11.15 -10.97 3.33
C ILE A 374 -10.88 -11.42 1.91
N GLY A 375 -11.55 -10.80 0.95
CA GLY A 375 -11.42 -11.09 -0.46
C GLY A 375 -11.31 -9.83 -1.30
N VAL A 376 -11.01 -10.03 -2.57
CA VAL A 376 -10.97 -8.98 -3.60
C VAL A 376 -11.71 -9.44 -4.85
N MET A 377 -12.30 -8.49 -5.58
CA MET A 377 -12.88 -8.71 -6.90
C MET A 377 -12.68 -7.47 -7.79
N ARG A 378 -12.82 -7.62 -9.09
CA ARG A 378 -12.84 -6.47 -10.00
C ARG A 378 -14.15 -5.67 -9.84
N PRO A 379 -14.16 -4.38 -10.22
CA PRO A 379 -15.37 -3.54 -10.15
C PRO A 379 -16.56 -4.08 -10.96
N ASP A 380 -16.30 -4.93 -11.97
CA ASP A 380 -17.34 -5.64 -12.75
C ASP A 380 -17.87 -6.90 -12.05
N GLY A 381 -17.40 -7.20 -10.84
CA GLY A 381 -17.76 -8.38 -10.04
C GLY A 381 -17.05 -9.67 -10.43
N LYS A 382 -16.19 -9.65 -11.44
CA LYS A 382 -15.43 -10.83 -11.87
C LYS A 382 -14.12 -10.98 -11.10
N GLY A 383 -13.54 -12.19 -11.16
CA GLY A 383 -12.23 -12.46 -10.58
C GLY A 383 -12.23 -12.42 -9.05
N GLU A 384 -13.34 -12.78 -8.42
CA GLU A 384 -13.40 -12.93 -6.97
C GLU A 384 -12.30 -13.89 -6.48
N ARG A 385 -11.52 -13.45 -5.50
CA ARG A 385 -10.51 -14.25 -4.80
C ARG A 385 -10.61 -14.00 -3.31
N ILE A 386 -10.57 -15.07 -2.53
CA ILE A 386 -10.40 -14.99 -1.08
C ILE A 386 -8.89 -14.96 -0.80
N LEU A 387 -8.46 -13.98 -0.03
CA LEU A 387 -7.06 -13.81 0.37
C LEU A 387 -6.78 -14.49 1.71
N THR A 388 -7.70 -14.40 2.65
CA THR A 388 -7.57 -15.02 3.95
C THR A 388 -8.93 -15.32 4.58
N GLU A 389 -9.00 -16.33 5.43
CA GLU A 389 -10.19 -16.68 6.20
C GLU A 389 -9.87 -16.84 7.68
N GLY A 390 -10.86 -16.62 8.54
CA GLY A 390 -10.70 -16.74 9.98
C GLY A 390 -12.02 -16.84 10.72
N TYR A 391 -11.93 -16.83 12.04
CA TYR A 391 -13.10 -16.84 12.91
C TYR A 391 -13.96 -15.58 12.71
N HIS A 392 -13.30 -14.40 12.64
CA HIS A 392 -13.96 -13.14 12.36
C HIS A 392 -12.91 -12.17 11.79
N ASN A 393 -12.80 -12.12 10.46
CA ASN A 393 -11.98 -11.14 9.75
C ASN A 393 -12.89 -10.05 9.21
N GLU A 394 -12.58 -8.77 9.44
CA GLU A 394 -13.45 -7.68 8.99
C GLU A 394 -12.67 -6.38 8.74
N GLY A 395 -13.32 -5.46 8.04
CA GLY A 395 -12.88 -4.07 7.89
C GLY A 395 -11.59 -3.89 7.09
N PRO A 396 -11.49 -4.42 5.85
CA PRO A 396 -10.29 -4.23 5.05
C PRO A 396 -10.06 -2.76 4.71
N ALA A 397 -8.76 -2.36 4.70
CA ALA A 397 -8.32 -1.07 4.18
C ALA A 397 -7.02 -1.26 3.39
N TRP A 398 -6.87 -0.51 2.30
CA TRP A 398 -5.74 -0.62 1.39
C TRP A 398 -4.53 0.18 1.85
N SER A 399 -3.33 -0.36 1.63
CA SER A 399 -2.11 0.44 1.54
C SER A 399 -2.21 1.43 0.38
N PRO A 400 -1.52 2.59 0.42
CA PRO A 400 -1.66 3.62 -0.62
C PRO A 400 -1.23 3.16 -2.02
N ASN A 401 -0.37 2.14 -2.13
CA ASN A 401 0.00 1.55 -3.42
C ASN A 401 -0.94 0.42 -3.88
N GLY A 402 -1.96 0.05 -3.09
CA GLY A 402 -2.94 -0.97 -3.45
C GLY A 402 -2.40 -2.39 -3.50
N ARG A 403 -1.29 -2.71 -2.80
CA ARG A 403 -0.67 -4.04 -2.79
C ARG A 403 -0.96 -4.86 -1.55
N VAL A 404 -1.28 -4.20 -0.45
CA VAL A 404 -1.49 -4.82 0.85
C VAL A 404 -2.80 -4.34 1.44
N LEU A 405 -3.50 -5.23 2.11
CA LEU A 405 -4.67 -4.94 2.92
C LEU A 405 -4.32 -5.02 4.40
N VAL A 406 -4.79 -4.07 5.18
CA VAL A 406 -4.88 -4.16 6.63
C VAL A 406 -6.33 -4.47 7.02
N PHE A 407 -6.52 -5.32 8.00
CA PHE A 407 -7.84 -5.70 8.52
C PHE A 407 -7.72 -6.11 9.99
N PHE A 408 -8.83 -6.30 10.67
CA PHE A 408 -8.75 -6.91 11.99
C PHE A 408 -9.30 -8.34 11.98
N ARG A 409 -8.74 -9.15 12.88
CA ARG A 409 -9.16 -10.52 13.14
C ARG A 409 -9.46 -10.69 14.61
N ASP A 410 -10.65 -11.14 14.93
CA ASP A 410 -11.00 -11.53 16.28
C ASP A 410 -10.42 -12.89 16.62
N THR A 411 -9.97 -13.02 17.86
CA THR A 411 -9.64 -14.31 18.48
C THR A 411 -10.82 -14.80 19.32
N PRO A 412 -11.18 -16.09 19.25
CA PRO A 412 -12.32 -16.62 20.01
C PRO A 412 -12.02 -16.73 21.52
N GLY A 413 -13.08 -16.83 22.31
CA GLY A 413 -13.02 -17.08 23.75
C GLY A 413 -13.22 -15.84 24.63
N ALA A 414 -13.30 -16.05 25.94
CA ALA A 414 -13.57 -14.99 26.91
C ALA A 414 -12.45 -13.94 26.97
N ASN A 415 -11.20 -14.36 26.77
CA ASN A 415 -10.03 -13.50 26.75
C ASN A 415 -9.63 -13.11 25.33
N GLY A 416 -10.45 -13.43 24.33
CA GLY A 416 -10.21 -13.08 22.94
C GLY A 416 -10.58 -11.65 22.62
N GLY A 417 -10.10 -11.16 21.47
CA GLY A 417 -10.42 -9.83 20.97
C GLY A 417 -9.74 -9.55 19.64
N PRO A 418 -10.04 -8.40 19.06
CA PRO A 418 -9.55 -8.04 17.74
C PRO A 418 -8.03 -7.76 17.75
N GLN A 419 -7.38 -8.15 16.68
CA GLN A 419 -5.96 -7.91 16.40
C GLN A 419 -5.81 -7.43 14.98
N VAL A 420 -4.86 -6.52 14.74
CA VAL A 420 -4.57 -6.01 13.39
C VAL A 420 -3.68 -6.99 12.63
N TRP A 421 -4.07 -7.26 11.40
CA TRP A 421 -3.37 -8.12 10.46
C TRP A 421 -3.20 -7.43 9.11
N THR A 422 -2.18 -7.81 8.38
CA THR A 422 -1.98 -7.45 6.98
C THR A 422 -1.93 -8.69 6.11
N VAL A 423 -2.38 -8.57 4.86
CA VAL A 423 -2.27 -9.60 3.83
C VAL A 423 -1.99 -8.94 2.48
N ASP A 424 -1.07 -9.48 1.70
CA ASP A 424 -0.82 -9.03 0.35
C ASP A 424 -1.84 -9.60 -0.66
N LEU A 425 -1.80 -9.11 -1.90
CA LEU A 425 -2.69 -9.58 -2.96
C LEU A 425 -2.48 -11.03 -3.37
N THR A 426 -1.38 -11.68 -2.97
CA THR A 426 -1.17 -13.11 -3.21
C THR A 426 -1.93 -13.97 -2.21
N GLY A 427 -2.24 -13.45 -1.02
CA GLY A 427 -2.82 -14.17 0.10
C GLY A 427 -1.81 -15.03 0.88
N TYR A 428 -0.56 -15.11 0.45
CA TYR A 428 0.48 -15.92 1.11
C TYR A 428 1.28 -15.15 2.16
N ASN A 429 1.38 -13.84 2.02
CA ASN A 429 2.12 -12.99 2.96
C ASN A 429 1.16 -12.35 3.98
N GLU A 430 0.61 -13.18 4.86
CA GLU A 430 -0.25 -12.75 5.95
C GLU A 430 0.59 -12.55 7.22
N GLN A 431 0.46 -11.37 7.87
CA GLN A 431 1.25 -11.03 9.05
C GLN A 431 0.38 -10.29 10.08
N ARG A 432 0.62 -10.60 11.36
CA ARG A 432 0.07 -9.82 12.47
C ARG A 432 0.90 -8.53 12.65
N VAL A 433 0.21 -7.42 12.86
CA VAL A 433 0.84 -6.17 13.31
C VAL A 433 0.73 -6.11 14.84
N GLU A 434 1.87 -5.99 15.49
CA GLU A 434 1.90 -5.95 16.96
C GLU A 434 1.33 -4.63 17.47
N THR A 435 0.41 -4.74 18.44
CA THR A 435 -0.23 -3.60 19.12
C THR A 435 -0.17 -3.80 20.63
N PRO A 436 -0.14 -2.71 21.44
CA PRO A 436 -0.05 -2.82 22.89
C PRO A 436 -1.23 -3.52 23.56
N ALA A 437 -2.41 -3.45 22.94
CA ALA A 437 -3.65 -4.06 23.40
C ALA A 437 -4.43 -4.64 22.20
N PHE A 438 -5.70 -5.02 22.39
CA PHE A 438 -6.57 -5.37 21.28
C PHE A 438 -6.77 -4.17 20.35
N ALA A 439 -6.95 -4.44 19.07
CA ALA A 439 -7.01 -3.40 18.05
C ALA A 439 -8.00 -3.77 16.96
N SER A 440 -8.95 -2.86 16.68
CA SER A 440 -9.99 -3.02 15.65
C SER A 440 -10.03 -1.83 14.69
N ASP A 441 -10.82 -1.94 13.63
CA ASP A 441 -11.14 -0.90 12.65
C ASP A 441 -9.90 -0.16 12.06
N PRO A 442 -8.86 -0.86 11.59
CA PRO A 442 -7.67 -0.19 11.08
C PRO A 442 -7.97 0.59 9.79
N SER A 443 -7.30 1.72 9.62
CA SER A 443 -7.30 2.49 8.39
C SER A 443 -5.89 2.96 8.06
N TRP A 444 -5.48 2.78 6.81
CA TRP A 444 -4.14 3.12 6.33
C TRP A 444 -4.09 4.58 5.86
N SER A 445 -2.98 5.27 6.17
CA SER A 445 -2.73 6.64 5.71
C SER A 445 -2.30 6.68 4.24
N PRO A 446 -2.38 7.85 3.57
CA PRO A 446 -1.55 8.11 2.40
C PRO A 446 -0.06 8.09 2.79
N LEU A 447 0.83 8.16 1.79
CA LEU A 447 2.25 8.44 2.04
C LEU A 447 2.39 9.76 2.81
N ILE A 448 3.39 9.86 3.66
CA ILE A 448 3.66 11.06 4.46
C ILE A 448 4.61 11.93 3.64
N ASP A 449 4.14 13.11 3.20
CA ASP A 449 4.94 14.09 2.46
C ASP A 449 5.94 14.84 3.37
#